data_8de76850c73bf68d1ffd0d6f53e361fd
#
_entry.id   8de76850c73bf68d1ffd0d6f53e361fd
#
_cell.length_a   1.000
_cell.length_b   1.000
_cell.length_c   1.000
_cell.angle_alpha   90.00
_cell.angle_beta   90.00
_cell.angle_gamma   90.00
#
_symmetry.space_group_name_H-M   'P 1'
#
loop_
_entity.id
_entity.type
_entity.pdbx_description
1 polymer ?
#
loop_
_entity_poly.entity_id
_entity_poly.type
_entity_poly.pdbx_seq_one_letter_code
_entity_poly.pdbx_strand_id
1 'polypeptide(L)'
;MMTMKEIFDEIQSSGGLTPSRRLRDIANRFPNQVAFRDKRYGVWNEITYGEFWTEVQYVACALNYFGIEKTDKVAIHSENRPEWLISDIGIQSLGAISVGLYPTNPPPEVQYLLSHSESKILFAEDQEQVDKALEVIEDVPNLSKIVYFEEKGLFRYESDKLMRWDEFLKIGKEQFEANKDFV
;
A
#
# COMPACT_ATOMS: atom_id res chain seq x y z
N MET A 1 21.06 8.88 -28.12
CA MET A 1 19.83 9.38 -27.48
C MET A 1 18.70 8.62 -28.16
N MET A 2 17.91 7.83 -27.41
CA MET A 2 16.77 7.09 -27.97
C MET A 2 15.73 8.06 -28.51
N THR A 3 15.13 7.74 -29.64
CA THR A 3 14.01 8.49 -30.21
C THR A 3 12.73 8.17 -29.41
N MET A 4 11.73 9.06 -29.48
CA MET A 4 10.41 8.82 -28.85
C MET A 4 9.76 7.53 -29.36
N LYS A 5 9.99 7.16 -30.62
CA LYS A 5 9.47 5.91 -31.20
C LYS A 5 10.15 4.69 -30.57
N GLU A 6 11.48 4.70 -30.45
CA GLU A 6 12.23 3.61 -29.81
C GLU A 6 11.81 3.43 -28.34
N ILE A 7 11.60 4.54 -27.60
CA ILE A 7 11.06 4.50 -26.23
C ILE A 7 9.65 3.88 -26.22
N PHE A 8 8.78 4.28 -27.14
CA PHE A 8 7.42 3.76 -27.22
C PHE A 8 7.40 2.26 -27.57
N ASP A 9 8.22 1.84 -28.53
CA ASP A 9 8.35 0.44 -28.93
C ASP A 9 8.90 -0.43 -27.79
N GLU A 10 9.88 0.08 -27.01
CA GLU A 10 10.40 -0.57 -25.81
C GLU A 10 9.30 -0.71 -24.73
N ILE A 11 8.52 0.35 -24.50
CA ILE A 11 7.38 0.33 -23.57
C ILE A 11 6.35 -0.74 -23.98
N GLN A 12 5.99 -0.81 -25.25
CA GLN A 12 5.03 -1.78 -25.75
C GLN A 12 5.56 -3.20 -25.65
N SER A 13 6.83 -3.43 -25.99
CA SER A 13 7.45 -4.76 -25.93
C SER A 13 7.63 -5.27 -24.50
N SER A 14 7.78 -4.38 -23.52
CA SER A 14 7.87 -4.72 -22.09
C SER A 14 6.51 -4.98 -21.44
N GLY A 15 5.41 -4.91 -22.19
CA GLY A 15 4.05 -5.09 -21.69
C GLY A 15 3.47 -3.86 -20.99
N GLY A 16 4.01 -2.68 -21.29
CA GLY A 16 3.58 -1.37 -20.80
C GLY A 16 4.33 -0.91 -19.54
N LEU A 17 4.39 0.41 -19.35
CA LEU A 17 4.96 1.05 -18.17
C LEU A 17 3.90 1.20 -17.08
N THR A 18 3.82 0.22 -16.17
CA THR A 18 3.12 0.41 -14.90
C THR A 18 4.11 0.86 -13.83
N PRO A 19 3.66 1.60 -12.79
CA PRO A 19 4.53 2.01 -11.68
C PRO A 19 5.26 0.83 -11.04
N SER A 20 4.59 -0.29 -10.81
CA SER A 20 5.18 -1.50 -10.23
C SER A 20 6.26 -2.11 -11.11
N ARG A 21 6.02 -2.26 -12.42
CA ARG A 21 7.04 -2.77 -13.36
C ARG A 21 8.26 -1.84 -13.43
N ARG A 22 8.01 -0.53 -13.45
CA ARG A 22 9.11 0.45 -13.48
C ARG A 22 9.95 0.38 -12.20
N LEU A 23 9.30 0.29 -11.05
CA LEU A 23 10.00 0.13 -9.78
C LEU A 23 10.83 -1.15 -9.76
N ARG A 24 10.26 -2.29 -10.17
CA ARG A 24 10.97 -3.57 -10.28
C ARG A 24 12.22 -3.46 -11.15
N ASP A 25 12.11 -2.85 -12.32
CA ASP A 25 13.24 -2.69 -13.24
C ASP A 25 14.35 -1.83 -12.64
N ILE A 26 13.99 -0.75 -11.94
CA ILE A 26 14.96 0.12 -11.25
C ILE A 26 15.59 -0.62 -10.08
N ALA A 27 14.82 -1.33 -9.26
CA ALA A 27 15.30 -2.10 -8.13
C ALA A 27 16.28 -3.22 -8.56
N ASN A 28 16.00 -3.87 -9.69
CA ASN A 28 16.92 -4.88 -10.25
C ASN A 28 18.23 -4.28 -10.76
N ARG A 29 18.19 -3.08 -11.32
CA ARG A 29 19.40 -2.42 -11.88
C ARG A 29 20.21 -1.68 -10.80
N PHE A 30 19.55 -1.13 -9.81
CA PHE A 30 20.13 -0.21 -8.82
C PHE A 30 19.65 -0.49 -7.39
N PRO A 31 19.73 -1.74 -6.90
CA PRO A 31 19.11 -2.15 -5.63
C PRO A 31 19.59 -1.33 -4.43
N ASN A 32 20.85 -0.92 -4.42
CA ASN A 32 21.49 -0.20 -3.32
C ASN A 32 21.40 1.33 -3.43
N GLN A 33 20.80 1.87 -4.50
CA GLN A 33 20.59 3.31 -4.59
C GLN A 33 19.40 3.73 -3.73
N VAL A 34 19.53 4.90 -3.10
CA VAL A 34 18.45 5.48 -2.28
C VAL A 34 17.29 5.89 -3.18
N ALA A 35 16.12 5.32 -2.91
CA ALA A 35 14.87 5.66 -3.59
C ALA A 35 14.27 6.93 -2.99
N PHE A 36 14.19 7.00 -1.66
CA PHE A 36 13.69 8.15 -0.93
C PHE A 36 14.24 8.19 0.50
N ARG A 37 14.03 9.32 1.17
CA ARG A 37 14.40 9.54 2.55
C ARG A 37 13.17 9.92 3.36
N ASP A 38 13.08 9.38 4.55
CA ASP A 38 12.06 9.71 5.54
C ASP A 38 12.72 10.27 6.80
N LYS A 39 12.07 11.23 7.45
CA LYS A 39 12.58 11.83 8.70
C LYS A 39 11.69 11.45 9.87
N ARG A 40 12.16 10.53 10.72
CA ARG A 40 11.47 10.12 11.96
C ARG A 40 12.26 10.54 13.17
N TYR A 41 11.60 11.18 14.13
CA TYR A 41 12.22 11.65 15.39
C TYR A 41 13.50 12.47 15.19
N GLY A 42 13.54 13.26 14.10
CA GLY A 42 14.70 14.09 13.77
C GLY A 42 15.84 13.38 13.04
N VAL A 43 15.75 12.07 12.86
CA VAL A 43 16.76 11.26 12.14
C VAL A 43 16.28 10.97 10.71
N TRP A 44 17.17 11.15 9.75
CA TRP A 44 16.94 10.76 8.35
C TRP A 44 17.21 9.27 8.17
N ASN A 45 16.20 8.55 7.69
CA ASN A 45 16.30 7.16 7.26
C ASN A 45 16.32 7.12 5.73
N GLU A 46 17.17 6.30 5.17
CA GLU A 46 17.26 6.07 3.73
C GLU A 46 16.60 4.73 3.41
N ILE A 47 15.79 4.71 2.36
CA ILE A 47 15.17 3.50 1.83
C ILE A 47 15.69 3.33 0.41
N THR A 48 16.33 2.20 0.15
CA THR A 48 16.87 1.85 -1.16
C THR A 48 15.79 1.32 -2.10
N TYR A 49 16.06 1.31 -3.41
CA TYR A 49 15.13 0.72 -4.38
C TYR A 49 14.90 -0.78 -4.14
N GLY A 50 15.92 -1.51 -3.68
CA GLY A 50 15.80 -2.93 -3.34
C GLY A 50 14.89 -3.16 -2.14
N GLU A 51 15.04 -2.39 -1.07
CA GLU A 51 14.16 -2.43 0.11
C GLU A 51 12.73 -2.05 -0.25
N PHE A 52 12.56 -0.94 -0.98
CA PHE A 52 11.26 -0.49 -1.43
C PHE A 52 10.53 -1.58 -2.23
N TRP A 53 11.19 -2.18 -3.22
CA TRP A 53 10.58 -3.24 -4.02
C TRP A 53 10.24 -4.47 -3.18
N THR A 54 11.10 -4.82 -2.23
CA THR A 54 10.88 -5.96 -1.33
C THR A 54 9.61 -5.76 -0.49
N GLU A 55 9.41 -4.58 0.09
CA GLU A 55 8.20 -4.29 0.87
C GLU A 55 6.94 -4.22 0.00
N VAL A 56 7.04 -3.67 -1.21
CA VAL A 56 5.95 -3.71 -2.21
C VAL A 56 5.50 -5.14 -2.50
N GLN A 57 6.45 -6.08 -2.66
CA GLN A 57 6.12 -7.50 -2.86
C GLN A 57 5.41 -8.09 -1.64
N TYR A 58 5.85 -7.76 -0.42
CA TYR A 58 5.19 -8.22 0.80
C TYR A 58 3.77 -7.66 0.91
N VAL A 59 3.56 -6.39 0.61
CA VAL A 59 2.20 -5.79 0.59
C VAL A 59 1.32 -6.50 -0.42
N ALA A 60 1.79 -6.72 -1.64
CA ALA A 60 1.01 -7.43 -2.66
C ALA A 60 0.65 -8.85 -2.22
N CYS A 61 1.61 -9.60 -1.66
CA CYS A 61 1.37 -10.95 -1.17
C CYS A 61 0.38 -10.97 0.01
N ALA A 62 0.47 -10.03 0.95
CA ALA A 62 -0.48 -9.91 2.06
C ALA A 62 -1.89 -9.55 1.58
N LEU A 63 -2.01 -8.59 0.67
CA LEU A 63 -3.29 -8.23 0.07
C LEU A 63 -3.95 -9.43 -0.60
N ASN A 64 -3.19 -10.19 -1.39
CA ASN A 64 -3.70 -11.42 -2.02
C ASN A 64 -4.12 -12.47 -0.97
N TYR A 65 -3.36 -12.64 0.12
CA TYR A 65 -3.75 -13.52 1.24
C TYR A 65 -5.08 -13.12 1.85
N PHE A 66 -5.37 -11.83 1.94
CA PHE A 66 -6.67 -11.29 2.41
C PHE A 66 -7.74 -11.25 1.31
N GLY A 67 -7.52 -11.87 0.16
CA GLY A 67 -8.52 -12.01 -0.89
C GLY A 67 -8.70 -10.78 -1.78
N ILE A 68 -7.70 -9.91 -1.85
CA ILE A 68 -7.69 -8.80 -2.82
C ILE A 68 -7.29 -9.34 -4.19
N GLU A 69 -8.15 -9.12 -5.16
CA GLU A 69 -8.00 -9.54 -6.54
C GLU A 69 -7.91 -8.33 -7.48
N LYS A 70 -7.64 -8.61 -8.76
CA LYS A 70 -7.62 -7.59 -9.80
C LYS A 70 -8.95 -6.82 -9.83
N THR A 71 -8.86 -5.48 -9.93
CA THR A 71 -9.96 -4.51 -9.91
C THR A 71 -10.63 -4.27 -8.55
N ASP A 72 -10.28 -5.02 -7.51
CA ASP A 72 -10.68 -4.67 -6.15
C ASP A 72 -10.11 -3.32 -5.73
N LYS A 73 -10.74 -2.68 -4.76
CA LYS A 73 -10.32 -1.38 -4.27
C LYS A 73 -9.78 -1.53 -2.85
N VAL A 74 -8.67 -0.84 -2.62
CA VAL A 74 -8.01 -0.73 -1.31
C VAL A 74 -7.79 0.74 -1.02
N ALA A 75 -8.28 1.22 0.11
CA ALA A 75 -8.16 2.62 0.50
C ALA A 75 -6.88 2.90 1.26
N ILE A 76 -6.37 4.13 1.12
CA ILE A 76 -5.22 4.65 1.88
C ILE A 76 -5.63 6.01 2.46
N HIS A 77 -5.68 6.10 3.80
CA HIS A 77 -6.06 7.29 4.56
C HIS A 77 -4.87 7.73 5.40
N SER A 78 -3.98 8.51 4.79
CA SER A 78 -2.69 8.86 5.38
C SER A 78 -2.07 10.07 4.69
N GLU A 79 -1.24 10.82 5.41
CA GLU A 79 -0.29 11.77 4.85
C GLU A 79 0.78 11.08 3.99
N ASN A 80 1.57 11.88 3.27
CA ASN A 80 2.67 11.38 2.45
C ASN A 80 3.77 10.79 3.34
N ARG A 81 3.97 9.47 3.24
CA ARG A 81 4.96 8.71 4.00
C ARG A 81 5.40 7.46 3.20
N PRO A 82 6.50 6.79 3.60
CA PRO A 82 6.97 5.58 2.92
C PRO A 82 5.89 4.52 2.75
N GLU A 83 5.15 4.22 3.81
CA GLU A 83 4.10 3.19 3.82
C GLU A 83 2.97 3.49 2.86
N TRP A 84 2.64 4.78 2.64
CA TRP A 84 1.66 5.21 1.64
C TRP A 84 2.10 4.75 0.24
N LEU A 85 3.34 5.05 -0.12
CA LEU A 85 3.90 4.76 -1.44
C LEU A 85 4.07 3.24 -1.66
N ILE A 86 4.53 2.53 -0.63
CA ILE A 86 4.67 1.07 -0.62
C ILE A 86 3.30 0.40 -0.81
N SER A 87 2.29 0.88 -0.09
CA SER A 87 0.91 0.37 -0.21
C SER A 87 0.34 0.61 -1.60
N ASP A 88 0.47 1.84 -2.14
CA ASP A 88 -0.04 2.20 -3.46
C ASP A 88 0.54 1.30 -4.57
N ILE A 89 1.86 1.15 -4.61
CA ILE A 89 2.51 0.29 -5.60
C ILE A 89 2.20 -1.19 -5.36
N GLY A 90 2.07 -1.63 -4.10
CA GLY A 90 1.67 -2.98 -3.74
C GLY A 90 0.26 -3.33 -4.25
N ILE A 91 -0.70 -2.45 -4.06
CA ILE A 91 -2.06 -2.56 -4.58
C ILE A 91 -2.05 -2.67 -6.11
N GLN A 92 -1.35 -1.76 -6.78
CA GLN A 92 -1.25 -1.74 -8.24
C GLN A 92 -0.54 -2.99 -8.80
N SER A 93 0.36 -3.61 -8.04
CA SER A 93 1.05 -4.86 -8.44
C SER A 93 0.10 -6.02 -8.62
N LEU A 94 -1.03 -6.05 -7.92
CA LEU A 94 -2.11 -7.02 -8.10
C LEU A 94 -3.09 -6.65 -9.22
N GLY A 95 -2.94 -5.47 -9.84
CA GLY A 95 -3.96 -4.91 -10.73
C GLY A 95 -5.21 -4.44 -10.00
N ALA A 96 -5.13 -4.29 -8.68
CA ALA A 96 -6.13 -3.65 -7.84
C ALA A 96 -6.04 -2.11 -7.94
N ILE A 97 -6.99 -1.41 -7.36
CA ILE A 97 -7.13 0.04 -7.47
C ILE A 97 -6.90 0.65 -6.10
N SER A 98 -5.94 1.56 -5.99
CA SER A 98 -5.74 2.37 -4.78
C SER A 98 -6.70 3.56 -4.76
N VAL A 99 -7.31 3.80 -3.59
CA VAL A 99 -8.25 4.90 -3.34
C VAL A 99 -7.67 5.77 -2.24
N GLY A 100 -7.11 6.93 -2.61
CA GLY A 100 -6.55 7.87 -1.65
C GLY A 100 -7.64 8.68 -0.94
N LEU A 101 -7.59 8.72 0.39
CA LEU A 101 -8.39 9.59 1.23
C LEU A 101 -7.48 10.67 1.83
N TYR A 102 -7.96 11.92 1.82
CA TYR A 102 -7.22 12.98 2.51
C TYR A 102 -7.31 12.79 4.03
N PRO A 103 -6.19 12.91 4.78
CA PRO A 103 -6.18 12.77 6.25
C PRO A 103 -7.16 13.70 6.96
N THR A 104 -7.48 14.84 6.34
CA THR A 104 -8.42 15.84 6.85
C THR A 104 -9.89 15.49 6.62
N ASN A 105 -10.22 14.43 5.85
CA ASN A 105 -11.61 14.03 5.65
C ASN A 105 -12.28 13.68 6.99
N PRO A 106 -13.45 14.27 7.29
CA PRO A 106 -14.22 13.89 8.47
C PRO A 106 -14.93 12.53 8.29
N PRO A 107 -15.40 11.88 9.37
CA PRO A 107 -16.03 10.56 9.29
C PRO A 107 -17.13 10.40 8.22
N PRO A 108 -18.05 11.34 7.99
CA PRO A 108 -19.05 11.19 6.93
C PRO A 108 -18.47 11.12 5.52
N GLU A 109 -17.36 11.83 5.24
CA GLU A 109 -16.67 11.74 3.95
C GLU A 109 -15.91 10.43 3.83
N VAL A 110 -15.29 9.97 4.92
CA VAL A 110 -14.64 8.64 4.99
C VAL A 110 -15.66 7.54 4.69
N GLN A 111 -16.84 7.58 5.33
CA GLN A 111 -17.95 6.67 5.05
C GLN A 111 -18.34 6.68 3.57
N TYR A 112 -18.55 7.86 3.01
CA TYR A 112 -18.94 8.01 1.61
C TYR A 112 -17.89 7.42 0.66
N LEU A 113 -16.61 7.77 0.87
CA LEU A 113 -15.52 7.31 0.00
C LEU A 113 -15.31 5.79 0.07
N LEU A 114 -15.34 5.22 1.28
CA LEU A 114 -15.20 3.77 1.49
C LEU A 114 -16.38 2.99 0.90
N SER A 115 -17.62 3.48 1.10
CA SER A 115 -18.82 2.87 0.56
C SER A 115 -18.90 2.98 -0.95
N HIS A 116 -18.64 4.19 -1.50
CA HIS A 116 -18.71 4.44 -2.94
C HIS A 116 -17.64 3.66 -3.72
N SER A 117 -16.44 3.57 -3.18
CA SER A 117 -15.37 2.78 -3.78
C SER A 117 -15.52 1.26 -3.56
N GLU A 118 -16.35 0.83 -2.61
CA GLU A 118 -16.45 -0.56 -2.17
C GLU A 118 -15.08 -1.11 -1.68
N SER A 119 -14.28 -0.27 -1.01
CA SER A 119 -12.95 -0.65 -0.55
C SER A 119 -13.02 -1.80 0.46
N LYS A 120 -12.23 -2.84 0.24
CA LYS A 120 -12.20 -4.04 1.08
C LYS A 120 -11.22 -3.95 2.24
N ILE A 121 -10.13 -3.20 2.06
CA ILE A 121 -9.10 -2.94 3.07
C ILE A 121 -8.84 -1.44 3.11
N LEU A 122 -8.56 -0.92 4.31
CA LEU A 122 -8.10 0.44 4.55
C LEU A 122 -6.70 0.40 5.17
N PHE A 123 -5.76 1.09 4.57
CA PHE A 123 -4.52 1.49 5.23
C PHE A 123 -4.74 2.83 5.91
N ALA A 124 -4.55 2.89 7.23
CA ALA A 124 -4.74 4.08 8.06
C ALA A 124 -3.41 4.53 8.66
N GLU A 125 -3.17 5.85 8.72
CA GLU A 125 -1.91 6.35 9.25
C GLU A 125 -1.72 6.02 10.73
N ASP A 126 -2.62 6.54 11.54
CA ASP A 126 -2.52 6.50 13.00
C ASP A 126 -3.89 6.38 13.67
N GLN A 127 -3.93 6.67 14.98
CA GLN A 127 -5.15 6.61 15.78
C GLN A 127 -6.27 7.50 15.21
N GLU A 128 -5.99 8.71 14.73
CA GLU A 128 -7.03 9.61 14.23
C GLU A 128 -7.78 9.01 13.04
N GLN A 129 -7.06 8.45 12.07
CA GLN A 129 -7.66 7.83 10.89
C GLN A 129 -8.36 6.51 11.24
N VAL A 130 -7.81 5.75 12.18
CA VAL A 130 -8.46 4.54 12.72
C VAL A 130 -9.78 4.90 13.40
N ASP A 131 -9.81 5.93 14.25
CA ASP A 131 -11.03 6.39 14.94
C ASP A 131 -12.11 6.78 13.95
N LYS A 132 -11.77 7.56 12.92
CA LYS A 132 -12.70 7.95 11.85
C LYS A 132 -13.30 6.74 11.12
N ALA A 133 -12.47 5.73 10.84
CA ALA A 133 -12.93 4.52 10.17
C ALA A 133 -13.81 3.65 11.08
N LEU A 134 -13.47 3.53 12.36
CA LEU A 134 -14.27 2.77 13.35
C LEU A 134 -15.61 3.43 13.64
N GLU A 135 -15.69 4.76 13.63
CA GLU A 135 -16.95 5.50 13.80
C GLU A 135 -18.00 5.12 12.76
N VAL A 136 -17.55 4.80 11.52
CA VAL A 136 -18.42 4.50 10.38
C VAL A 136 -18.43 3.02 9.98
N ILE A 137 -17.81 2.16 10.76
CA ILE A 137 -17.51 0.77 10.37
C ILE A 137 -18.75 -0.06 10.06
N GLU A 138 -19.86 0.20 10.74
CA GLU A 138 -21.14 -0.48 10.53
C GLU A 138 -21.80 -0.10 9.20
N ASP A 139 -21.48 1.09 8.68
CA ASP A 139 -22.04 1.62 7.43
C ASP A 139 -21.19 1.27 6.21
N VAL A 140 -20.04 0.60 6.41
CA VAL A 140 -19.11 0.20 5.34
C VAL A 140 -18.87 -1.32 5.36
N PRO A 141 -19.88 -2.14 5.05
CA PRO A 141 -19.86 -3.59 5.24
C PRO A 141 -18.79 -4.32 4.41
N ASN A 142 -18.33 -3.71 3.31
CA ASN A 142 -17.27 -4.29 2.48
C ASN A 142 -15.88 -4.20 3.12
N LEU A 143 -15.69 -3.29 4.11
CA LEU A 143 -14.42 -3.11 4.77
C LEU A 143 -14.14 -4.26 5.74
N SER A 144 -13.23 -5.14 5.35
CA SER A 144 -12.87 -6.35 6.10
C SER A 144 -11.71 -6.13 7.07
N LYS A 145 -10.77 -5.24 6.74
CA LYS A 145 -9.56 -4.94 7.54
C LYS A 145 -9.19 -3.47 7.50
N ILE A 146 -8.65 -2.99 8.61
CA ILE A 146 -7.99 -1.69 8.77
C ILE A 146 -6.56 -1.99 9.23
N VAL A 147 -5.60 -1.72 8.36
CA VAL A 147 -4.17 -1.88 8.63
C VAL A 147 -3.60 -0.52 8.99
N TYR A 148 -3.06 -0.37 10.21
CA TYR A 148 -2.55 0.91 10.67
C TYR A 148 -1.02 0.95 10.73
N PHE A 149 -0.44 2.11 10.36
CA PHE A 149 1.01 2.30 10.28
C PHE A 149 1.64 2.65 11.63
N GLU A 150 0.96 3.48 12.44
CA GLU A 150 1.43 3.91 13.75
C GLU A 150 0.60 3.28 14.87
N GLU A 151 1.26 2.59 15.79
CA GLU A 151 0.58 1.91 16.91
C GLU A 151 0.28 2.83 18.11
N LYS A 152 0.85 4.05 18.10
CA LYS A 152 0.68 4.99 19.21
C LYS A 152 -0.80 5.32 19.43
N GLY A 153 -1.26 5.11 20.65
CA GLY A 153 -2.66 5.34 21.05
C GLY A 153 -3.58 4.15 20.83
N LEU A 154 -3.22 3.17 20.00
CA LEU A 154 -4.07 2.03 19.62
C LEU A 154 -3.94 0.77 20.50
N PHE A 155 -3.05 0.77 21.50
CA PHE A 155 -2.73 -0.39 22.32
C PHE A 155 -3.90 -0.95 23.17
N ARG A 156 -5.02 -0.21 23.29
CA ARG A 156 -6.25 -0.63 24.00
C ARG A 156 -7.42 -0.93 23.08
N TYR A 157 -7.24 -0.84 21.77
CA TYR A 157 -8.30 -1.07 20.81
C TYR A 157 -8.46 -2.59 20.60
N GLU A 158 -9.67 -3.08 20.84
CA GLU A 158 -10.04 -4.47 20.62
C GLU A 158 -10.98 -4.54 19.43
N SER A 159 -10.47 -4.96 18.28
CA SER A 159 -11.28 -5.21 17.09
C SER A 159 -10.56 -6.22 16.20
N ASP A 160 -11.26 -7.21 15.74
CA ASP A 160 -10.77 -8.23 14.79
C ASP A 160 -10.49 -7.66 13.40
N LYS A 161 -11.03 -6.48 13.11
CA LYS A 161 -10.74 -5.75 11.86
C LYS A 161 -9.41 -5.00 11.89
N LEU A 162 -8.88 -4.67 13.06
CA LEU A 162 -7.61 -3.94 13.20
C LEU A 162 -6.42 -4.87 13.05
N MET A 163 -5.39 -4.39 12.36
CA MET A 163 -4.13 -5.09 12.18
C MET A 163 -2.97 -4.11 12.12
N ARG A 164 -1.86 -4.43 12.74
CA ARG A 164 -0.64 -3.63 12.67
C ARG A 164 0.06 -3.81 11.32
N TRP A 165 0.73 -2.75 10.87
CA TRP A 165 1.51 -2.79 9.64
C TRP A 165 2.60 -3.86 9.64
N ASP A 166 3.33 -4.02 10.74
CA ASP A 166 4.39 -5.02 10.85
C ASP A 166 3.85 -6.46 10.82
N GLU A 167 2.67 -6.71 11.40
CA GLU A 167 1.97 -8.00 11.31
C GLU A 167 1.51 -8.28 9.87
N PHE A 168 0.96 -7.26 9.20
CA PHE A 168 0.56 -7.35 7.82
C PHE A 168 1.74 -7.66 6.89
N LEU A 169 2.86 -6.95 7.04
CA LEU A 169 4.09 -7.23 6.29
C LEU A 169 4.68 -8.61 6.58
N LYS A 170 4.59 -9.07 7.83
CA LYS A 170 5.05 -10.42 8.20
C LYS A 170 4.27 -11.49 7.45
N ILE A 171 2.93 -11.38 7.38
CA ILE A 171 2.09 -12.29 6.58
C ILE A 171 2.53 -12.24 5.11
N GLY A 172 2.71 -11.06 4.55
CA GLY A 172 3.15 -10.90 3.18
C GLY A 172 4.50 -11.52 2.89
N LYS A 173 5.45 -11.39 3.82
CA LYS A 173 6.76 -12.03 3.73
C LYS A 173 6.64 -13.55 3.71
N GLU A 174 5.84 -14.14 4.61
CA GLU A 174 5.61 -15.58 4.66
C GLU A 174 5.00 -16.10 3.35
N GLN A 175 4.02 -15.37 2.78
CA GLN A 175 3.41 -15.72 1.49
C GLN A 175 4.40 -15.56 0.33
N PHE A 176 5.22 -14.52 0.33
CA PHE A 176 6.26 -14.32 -0.68
C PHE A 176 7.33 -15.42 -0.65
N GLU A 177 7.78 -15.85 0.54
CA GLU A 177 8.73 -16.94 0.68
C GLU A 177 8.17 -18.27 0.17
N ALA A 178 6.86 -18.48 0.28
CA ALA A 178 6.17 -19.65 -0.25
C ALA A 178 6.01 -19.62 -1.78
N ASN A 179 5.95 -18.43 -2.41
CA ASN A 179 5.80 -18.26 -3.87
C ASN A 179 6.51 -16.98 -4.35
N LYS A 180 7.81 -17.07 -4.58
CA LYS A 180 8.67 -15.93 -4.96
C LYS A 180 8.37 -15.31 -6.33
N ASP A 181 7.69 -16.04 -7.19
CA ASP A 181 7.38 -15.61 -8.57
C ASP A 181 5.98 -14.97 -8.68
N PHE A 182 5.32 -14.71 -7.55
CA PHE A 182 3.95 -14.22 -7.53
C PHE A 182 3.81 -12.76 -8.00
N VAL A 183 4.80 -11.87 -7.74
CA VAL A 183 4.77 -10.42 -8.05
C VAL A 183 5.87 -10.02 -9.01
#